data_d6aa1d1b35bb1bc925592742ba146c7c
#
_entry.id   d6aa1d1b35bb1bc925592742ba146c7c
#
_cell.length_a   1.000
_cell.length_b   1.000
_cell.length_c   1.000
_cell.angle_alpha   90.00
_cell.angle_beta   90.00
_cell.angle_gamma   90.00
#
_symmetry.space_group_name_H-M   'P 1'
#
loop_
_entity.id
_entity.type
_entity.pdbx_description
1 polymer ?
#
loop_
_entity_poly.entity_id
_entity_poly.type
_entity_poly.pdbx_seq_one_letter_code
_entity_poly.pdbx_strand_id
1 'polypeptide(L)'
;FKDYTYDVDISGVLIILTANYTSMEEMKTALGLPIFYRIDKFIHFDDFSKENIYRITKKEIHDRKPEYSEFFTEEDLYKFVSPRIKVNGENARTIKNKIQFAIEELMFQYSGCNT
;
A
#
# COMPACT_ATOMS: atom_id res chain seq x y z
N PHE A 1 21.94 24.49 17.27
CA PHE A 1 21.36 23.19 17.62
C PHE A 1 21.89 22.76 18.98
N LYS A 2 21.01 22.59 19.92
CA LYS A 2 21.40 22.13 21.26
C LYS A 2 20.96 20.70 21.44
N ASP A 3 21.91 19.84 21.78
CA ASP A 3 21.61 18.47 22.15
C ASP A 3 21.30 18.40 23.64
N TYR A 4 20.15 17.82 23.94
CA TYR A 4 19.79 17.50 25.30
C TYR A 4 19.86 16.00 25.47
N THR A 5 20.67 15.57 26.45
CA THR A 5 20.77 14.15 26.74
C THR A 5 19.93 13.85 27.97
N TYR A 6 19.02 12.92 27.85
CA TYR A 6 18.20 12.45 28.95
C TYR A 6 18.45 10.97 29.15
N ASP A 7 18.60 10.56 30.39
CA ASP A 7 18.69 9.15 30.72
C ASP A 7 17.28 8.62 30.85
N VAL A 8 16.86 7.84 29.86
CA VAL A 8 15.54 7.23 29.84
C VAL A 8 15.71 5.72 29.79
N ASP A 9 15.07 5.03 30.72
CA ASP A 9 15.08 3.58 30.75
C ASP A 9 14.05 3.05 29.77
N ILE A 10 14.50 2.47 28.65
CA ILE A 10 13.64 1.87 27.63
C ILE A 10 13.65 0.35 27.67
N SER A 11 14.21 -0.26 28.74
CA SER A 11 14.37 -1.71 28.82
C SER A 11 13.04 -2.47 28.76
N GLY A 12 11.93 -1.83 29.15
CA GLY A 12 10.62 -2.46 29.07
C GLY A 12 9.81 -2.10 27.83
N VAL A 13 10.43 -1.43 26.83
CA VAL A 13 9.72 -0.90 25.68
C VAL A 13 9.98 -1.78 24.46
N LEU A 14 8.91 -2.06 23.71
CA LEU A 14 9.01 -2.72 22.40
C LEU A 14 9.21 -1.65 21.34
N ILE A 15 10.30 -1.76 20.59
CA ILE A 15 10.60 -0.84 19.50
C ILE A 15 10.39 -1.57 18.18
N ILE A 16 9.56 -1.01 17.31
CA ILE A 16 9.24 -1.58 16.00
C ILE A 16 9.73 -0.62 14.91
N LEU A 17 10.58 -1.15 14.03
CA LEU A 17 11.08 -0.41 12.88
C LEU A 17 10.47 -0.97 11.61
N THR A 18 10.00 -0.10 10.73
CA THR A 18 9.46 -0.51 9.43
C THR A 18 10.34 0.03 8.32
N ALA A 19 10.53 -0.76 7.27
CA ALA A 19 11.38 -0.38 6.15
C ALA A 19 10.96 -1.09 4.87
N ASN A 20 11.33 -0.51 3.73
CA ASN A 20 11.00 -1.03 2.41
C ASN A 20 12.20 -1.66 1.71
N TYR A 21 13.14 -2.20 2.48
CA TYR A 21 14.33 -2.83 1.90
C TYR A 21 13.99 -4.21 1.35
N THR A 22 14.59 -4.53 0.22
CA THR A 22 14.33 -5.81 -0.46
C THR A 22 15.26 -6.92 -0.01
N SER A 23 16.37 -6.59 0.66
CA SER A 23 17.31 -7.60 1.14
C SER A 23 17.92 -7.19 2.47
N MET A 24 18.43 -8.17 3.19
CA MET A 24 19.13 -7.93 4.46
C MET A 24 20.40 -7.13 4.25
N GLU A 25 21.10 -7.34 3.15
CA GLU A 25 22.32 -6.61 2.83
C GLU A 25 22.02 -5.11 2.61
N GLU A 26 20.96 -4.81 1.89
CA GLU A 26 20.51 -3.43 1.68
C GLU A 26 20.16 -2.77 3.00
N MET A 27 19.47 -3.49 3.88
CA MET A 27 19.09 -3.00 5.21
C MET A 27 20.33 -2.74 6.06
N LYS A 28 21.30 -3.64 6.04
CA LYS A 28 22.58 -3.47 6.75
C LYS A 28 23.28 -2.19 6.34
N THR A 29 23.36 -1.96 5.03
CA THR A 29 24.02 -0.78 4.47
C THR A 29 23.31 0.50 4.90
N ALA A 30 22.00 0.50 4.85
CA ALA A 30 21.21 1.70 5.14
C ALA A 30 21.18 2.03 6.63
N LEU A 31 21.02 1.05 7.49
CA LEU A 31 20.92 1.26 8.93
C LEU A 31 22.27 1.41 9.61
N GLY A 32 23.30 0.78 9.06
CA GLY A 32 24.58 0.66 9.71
C GLY A 32 24.63 -0.52 10.67
N LEU A 33 25.83 -1.07 10.85
CA LEU A 33 26.01 -2.29 11.65
C LEU A 33 25.57 -2.15 13.11
N PRO A 34 25.85 -1.03 13.81
CA PRO A 34 25.44 -0.94 15.21
C PRO A 34 23.93 -1.05 15.42
N ILE A 35 23.15 -0.46 14.56
CA ILE A 35 21.69 -0.54 14.64
C ILE A 35 21.22 -1.92 14.16
N PHE A 36 21.77 -2.39 13.06
CA PHE A 36 21.36 -3.67 12.47
C PHE A 36 21.52 -4.82 13.48
N TYR A 37 22.65 -4.88 14.18
CA TYR A 37 22.92 -5.94 15.13
C TYR A 37 22.13 -5.84 16.44
N ARG A 38 21.43 -4.74 16.68
CA ARG A 38 20.57 -4.58 17.86
C ARG A 38 19.13 -5.03 17.60
N ILE A 39 18.82 -5.38 16.37
CA ILE A 39 17.48 -5.87 16.03
C ILE A 39 17.40 -7.34 16.40
N ASP A 40 16.45 -7.67 17.29
CA ASP A 40 16.31 -9.04 17.79
C ASP A 40 15.58 -9.95 16.81
N LYS A 41 14.63 -9.40 16.07
CA LYS A 41 13.79 -10.19 15.19
C LYS A 41 13.44 -9.42 13.92
N PHE A 42 13.57 -10.10 12.80
CA PHE A 42 13.18 -9.59 11.49
C PHE A 42 11.94 -10.32 11.01
N ILE A 43 10.98 -9.55 10.55
CA ILE A 43 9.77 -10.11 9.90
C ILE A 43 9.74 -9.55 8.49
N HIS A 44 9.78 -10.45 7.53
CA HIS A 44 9.74 -10.09 6.14
C HIS A 44 8.31 -10.24 5.62
N PHE A 45 7.80 -9.19 4.98
CA PHE A 45 6.51 -9.22 4.32
C PHE A 45 6.75 -9.35 2.83
N ASP A 46 6.30 -10.45 2.26
CA ASP A 46 6.41 -10.69 0.82
C ASP A 46 5.49 -9.75 0.05
N ASP A 47 5.80 -9.53 -1.21
CA ASP A 47 4.91 -8.84 -2.11
C ASP A 47 3.59 -9.58 -2.21
N PHE A 48 2.52 -8.83 -2.47
CA PHE A 48 1.21 -9.43 -2.63
C PHE A 48 1.22 -10.43 -3.79
N SER A 49 0.67 -11.62 -3.54
CA SER A 49 0.45 -12.58 -4.59
C SER A 49 -0.64 -12.07 -5.55
N LYS A 50 -0.67 -12.63 -6.75
CA LYS A 50 -1.69 -12.31 -7.73
C LYS A 50 -3.10 -12.51 -7.18
N GLU A 51 -3.30 -13.57 -6.39
CA GLU A 51 -4.57 -13.86 -5.75
C GLU A 51 -4.95 -12.81 -4.71
N ASN A 52 -3.98 -12.37 -3.91
CA ASN A 52 -4.23 -11.33 -2.91
C ASN A 52 -4.56 -9.99 -3.57
N ILE A 53 -3.87 -9.64 -4.64
CA ILE A 53 -4.17 -8.44 -5.42
C ILE A 53 -5.60 -8.48 -5.93
N TYR A 54 -6.03 -9.63 -6.47
CA TYR A 54 -7.39 -9.83 -6.94
C TYR A 54 -8.41 -9.59 -5.82
N ARG A 55 -8.18 -10.21 -4.67
CA ARG A 55 -9.09 -10.08 -3.51
C ARG A 55 -9.19 -8.65 -3.01
N ILE A 56 -8.04 -7.98 -2.88
CA ILE A 56 -8.00 -6.61 -2.39
C ILE A 56 -8.72 -5.68 -3.37
N THR A 57 -8.49 -5.87 -4.66
CA THR A 57 -9.13 -5.07 -5.70
C THR A 57 -10.64 -5.26 -5.67
N LYS A 58 -11.10 -6.49 -5.62
CA LYS A 58 -12.53 -6.79 -5.56
C LYS A 58 -13.19 -6.21 -4.31
N LYS A 59 -12.54 -6.35 -3.17
CA LYS A 59 -13.07 -5.84 -1.92
C LYS A 59 -13.17 -4.33 -1.92
N GLU A 60 -12.13 -3.65 -2.38
CA GLU A 60 -12.12 -2.19 -2.43
C GLU A 60 -13.20 -1.65 -3.37
N ILE A 61 -13.37 -2.29 -4.51
CA ILE A 61 -14.42 -1.92 -5.47
C ILE A 61 -15.80 -2.09 -4.83
N HIS A 62 -16.01 -3.19 -4.13
CA HIS A 62 -17.28 -3.46 -3.46
C HIS A 62 -17.55 -2.44 -2.34
N ASP A 63 -16.55 -2.14 -1.53
CA ASP A 63 -16.69 -1.21 -0.42
C ASP A 63 -17.01 0.22 -0.88
N ARG A 64 -16.58 0.57 -2.09
CA ARG A 64 -16.83 1.89 -2.67
C ARG A 64 -18.08 1.97 -3.54
N LYS A 65 -18.86 0.91 -3.59
CA LYS A 65 -20.06 0.86 -4.42
C LYS A 65 -20.99 2.05 -4.26
N PRO A 66 -21.29 2.56 -3.06
CA PRO A 66 -22.15 3.72 -2.91
C PRO A 66 -21.65 4.96 -3.66
N GLU A 67 -20.36 5.07 -3.91
CA GLU A 67 -19.80 6.23 -4.59
C GLU A 67 -20.09 6.26 -6.09
N TYR A 68 -20.29 5.10 -6.70
CA TYR A 68 -20.38 5.01 -8.18
C TYR A 68 -21.58 4.22 -8.70
N SER A 69 -22.34 3.57 -7.83
CA SER A 69 -23.38 2.63 -8.26
C SER A 69 -24.48 3.25 -9.11
N GLU A 70 -24.67 4.57 -9.03
CA GLU A 70 -25.63 5.28 -9.86
C GLU A 70 -25.15 5.43 -11.31
N PHE A 71 -23.86 5.24 -11.55
CA PHE A 71 -23.26 5.51 -12.85
C PHE A 71 -22.85 4.24 -13.59
N PHE A 72 -22.30 3.27 -12.87
CA PHE A 72 -21.83 2.02 -13.47
C PHE A 72 -21.78 0.92 -12.42
N THR A 73 -21.57 -0.32 -12.89
CA THR A 73 -21.58 -1.51 -12.02
C THR A 73 -20.18 -1.81 -11.48
N GLU A 74 -20.13 -2.67 -10.45
CA GLU A 74 -18.85 -3.17 -9.94
C GLU A 74 -18.04 -3.86 -11.04
N GLU A 75 -18.71 -4.60 -11.90
CA GLU A 75 -18.08 -5.33 -12.98
C GLU A 75 -17.44 -4.38 -13.99
N ASP A 76 -18.13 -3.31 -14.31
CA ASP A 76 -17.60 -2.28 -15.21
C ASP A 76 -16.34 -1.66 -14.64
N LEU A 77 -16.36 -1.33 -13.35
CA LEU A 77 -15.19 -0.77 -12.69
C LEU A 77 -14.04 -1.75 -12.65
N TYR A 78 -14.32 -3.00 -12.35
CA TYR A 78 -13.29 -4.03 -12.31
C TYR A 78 -12.62 -4.22 -13.68
N LYS A 79 -13.42 -4.24 -14.73
CA LYS A 79 -12.88 -4.36 -16.09
C LYS A 79 -11.98 -3.19 -16.48
N PHE A 80 -12.32 -2.01 -15.99
CA PHE A 80 -11.52 -0.81 -16.26
C PHE A 80 -10.21 -0.82 -15.46
N VAL A 81 -10.26 -1.21 -14.20
CA VAL A 81 -9.11 -1.18 -13.28
C VAL A 81 -8.15 -2.33 -13.54
N SER A 82 -8.68 -3.51 -13.83
CA SER A 82 -7.89 -4.74 -13.89
C SER A 82 -6.65 -4.66 -14.78
N PRO A 83 -6.72 -4.12 -16.01
CA PRO A 83 -5.52 -4.02 -16.84
C PRO A 83 -4.48 -3.04 -16.32
N ARG A 84 -4.87 -2.16 -15.40
CA ARG A 84 -3.99 -1.13 -14.83
C ARG A 84 -3.29 -1.59 -13.57
N ILE A 85 -3.71 -2.71 -13.01
CA ILE A 85 -3.11 -3.29 -11.82
C ILE A 85 -1.95 -4.19 -12.26
N LYS A 86 -0.77 -3.91 -11.73
CA LYS A 86 0.43 -4.68 -12.06
C LYS A 86 0.48 -5.95 -11.22
N VAL A 87 1.09 -6.99 -11.77
CA VAL A 87 1.28 -8.25 -11.05
C VAL A 87 2.31 -8.07 -9.92
N ASN A 88 3.31 -7.23 -10.14
CA ASN A 88 4.37 -6.97 -9.16
C ASN A 88 4.41 -5.49 -8.82
N GLY A 89 4.74 -5.19 -7.56
CA GLY A 89 4.94 -3.81 -7.12
C GLY A 89 3.70 -3.12 -6.61
N GLU A 90 2.57 -3.80 -6.54
CA GLU A 90 1.36 -3.23 -5.96
C GLU A 90 1.32 -3.45 -4.46
N ASN A 91 0.69 -2.51 -3.76
CA ASN A 91 0.34 -2.64 -2.36
C ASN A 91 -1.07 -2.10 -2.16
N ALA A 92 -1.59 -2.19 -0.93
CA ALA A 92 -2.96 -1.75 -0.67
C ALA A 92 -3.19 -0.28 -1.07
N ARG A 93 -2.21 0.58 -0.81
CA ARG A 93 -2.31 2.01 -1.13
C ARG A 93 -2.35 2.23 -2.65
N THR A 94 -1.48 1.59 -3.40
CA THR A 94 -1.44 1.77 -4.85
C THR A 94 -2.72 1.25 -5.51
N ILE A 95 -3.24 0.13 -5.02
CA ILE A 95 -4.51 -0.41 -5.50
C ILE A 95 -5.65 0.56 -5.21
N LYS A 96 -5.73 1.09 -4.00
CA LYS A 96 -6.75 2.08 -3.63
C LYS A 96 -6.68 3.32 -4.50
N ASN A 97 -5.47 3.82 -4.74
CA ASN A 97 -5.28 5.02 -5.57
C ASN A 97 -5.71 4.78 -7.01
N LYS A 98 -5.40 3.61 -7.56
CA LYS A 98 -5.82 3.26 -8.93
C LYS A 98 -7.32 3.12 -9.05
N ILE A 99 -7.97 2.55 -8.03
CA ILE A 99 -9.43 2.45 -8.01
C ILE A 99 -10.06 3.82 -7.90
N GLN A 100 -9.54 4.68 -7.02
CA GLN A 100 -10.05 6.05 -6.88
C GLN A 100 -9.94 6.81 -8.20
N PHE A 101 -8.78 6.73 -8.85
CA PHE A 101 -8.56 7.37 -10.14
C PHE A 101 -9.52 6.82 -11.20
N ALA A 102 -9.72 5.51 -11.21
CA ALA A 102 -10.63 4.87 -12.16
C ALA A 102 -12.08 5.33 -11.96
N ILE A 103 -12.52 5.42 -10.70
CA ILE A 103 -13.86 5.91 -10.39
C ILE A 103 -14.04 7.32 -10.93
N GLU A 104 -13.10 8.20 -10.66
CA GLU A 104 -13.15 9.59 -11.12
C GLU A 104 -13.17 9.67 -12.63
N GLU A 105 -12.32 8.91 -13.29
CA GLU A 105 -12.24 8.93 -14.75
C GLU A 105 -13.50 8.38 -15.41
N LEU A 106 -14.05 7.29 -14.91
CA LEU A 106 -15.29 6.73 -15.44
C LEU A 106 -16.46 7.65 -15.18
N MET A 107 -16.55 8.27 -14.02
CA MET A 107 -17.61 9.24 -13.72
C MET A 107 -17.51 10.44 -14.66
N PHE A 108 -16.31 10.89 -14.94
CA PHE A 108 -16.09 11.96 -15.90
C PHE A 108 -16.57 11.57 -17.29
N GLN A 109 -16.26 10.35 -17.74
CA GLN A 109 -16.72 9.85 -19.03
C GLN A 109 -18.23 9.78 -19.12
N TYR A 110 -18.88 9.29 -18.07
CA TYR A 110 -20.35 9.16 -18.05
C TYR A 110 -21.06 10.51 -17.95
N SER A 111 -20.47 11.49 -17.29
CA SER A 111 -21.10 12.80 -17.12
C SER A 111 -20.63 13.82 -18.14
N GLY A 112 -19.35 13.75 -18.52
CA GLY A 112 -18.74 14.74 -19.41
C GLY A 112 -18.97 14.48 -20.90
N CYS A 113 -19.14 13.23 -21.28
CA CYS A 113 -19.31 12.85 -22.68
C CYS A 113 -20.65 13.24 -23.26
N ASN A 114 -21.57 13.71 -22.45
CA ASN A 114 -22.91 14.10 -22.88
C ASN A 114 -23.02 15.56 -23.24
N THR A 115 -21.92 16.25 -23.29
CA THR A 115 -21.91 17.66 -23.68
C THR A 115 -21.75 17.82 -25.16
#